data_dcb7083a21198292e7bacfb11345ac9e
#
_entry.id   dcb7083a21198292e7bacfb11345ac9e
#
_cell.length_a   1.000
_cell.length_b   1.000
_cell.length_c   1.000
_cell.angle_alpha   90.00
_cell.angle_beta   90.00
_cell.angle_gamma   90.00
#
_symmetry.space_group_name_H-M   'P 1'
#
loop_
_entity.id
_entity.type
_entity.pdbx_description
1 polymer ?
#
loop_
_entity_poly.entity_id
_entity_poly.type
_entity_poly.pdbx_seq_one_letter_code
_entity_poly.pdbx_strand_id
1 'polypeptide(L)'
;MRTRALCTVAGWAVFFCGVCLLAGEAKLPDPHYDFEPNDPAWLKQAVQFHGHLGPWAAAGARLAIAARDAAGTKGYFDLEVIVEGPFAQPPKSCFLDGVQVATGATWGKRNIEWKPADQIVVRVRNLRTGQVAEARPSDELIKLATSFKPKPKVSDSGDSSAEEERHDEELEALARKIAHLPAESLGTITLLKPREASKNSGDSAR
;
A
#
# COMPACT_ATOMS: atom_id res chain seq x y z
N MET A 1 57.60 49.82 48.92
CA MET A 1 56.30 50.19 48.29
C MET A 1 56.00 49.17 47.22
N ARG A 2 55.02 48.26 47.45
CA ARG A 2 54.63 47.24 46.52
C ARG A 2 53.19 47.57 46.09
N THR A 3 53.02 48.00 44.88
CA THR A 3 51.71 48.22 44.22
C THR A 3 51.16 46.90 43.71
N ARG A 4 50.00 46.48 44.21
CA ARG A 4 49.22 45.33 43.76
C ARG A 4 48.31 45.77 42.62
N ALA A 5 48.50 45.19 41.46
CA ALA A 5 47.54 45.29 40.33
C ALA A 5 46.37 44.37 40.56
N LEU A 6 45.15 44.91 40.58
CA LEU A 6 43.91 44.10 40.50
C LEU A 6 43.62 43.74 39.06
N CYS A 7 43.61 42.45 38.79
CA CYS A 7 43.01 41.93 37.55
C CYS A 7 41.51 41.74 37.74
N THR A 8 40.72 42.54 37.07
CA THR A 8 39.28 42.35 36.94
C THR A 8 39.01 41.32 35.82
N VAL A 9 38.50 40.16 36.22
CA VAL A 9 38.02 39.13 35.28
C VAL A 9 36.59 39.50 34.90
N ALA A 10 36.40 39.96 33.66
CA ALA A 10 35.06 40.16 33.08
C ALA A 10 34.48 38.81 32.70
N GLY A 11 33.52 38.35 33.50
CA GLY A 11 32.75 37.12 33.17
C GLY A 11 31.80 37.35 31.99
N TRP A 12 32.06 36.67 30.92
CA TRP A 12 31.12 36.55 29.79
C TRP A 12 30.04 35.55 30.17
N ALA A 13 28.84 36.03 30.51
CA ALA A 13 27.67 35.18 30.64
C ALA A 13 27.17 34.82 29.23
N VAL A 14 27.47 33.61 28.79
CA VAL A 14 26.88 33.04 27.57
C VAL A 14 25.43 32.69 27.87
N PHE A 15 24.51 33.53 27.44
CA PHE A 15 23.07 33.20 27.42
C PHE A 15 22.83 32.15 26.37
N PHE A 16 22.77 30.88 26.77
CA PHE A 16 22.24 29.81 25.95
C PHE A 16 20.71 30.03 25.87
N CYS A 17 20.26 30.73 24.84
CA CYS A 17 18.86 30.75 24.45
C CYS A 17 18.51 29.38 23.92
N GLY A 18 18.06 28.50 24.80
CA GLY A 18 17.53 27.17 24.41
C GLY A 18 16.25 27.38 23.62
N VAL A 19 16.38 27.51 22.30
CA VAL A 19 15.23 27.29 21.41
C VAL A 19 14.87 25.81 21.54
N CYS A 20 13.95 25.51 22.45
CA CYS A 20 13.26 24.24 22.46
C CYS A 20 12.46 24.15 21.13
N LEU A 21 13.08 23.64 20.09
CA LEU A 21 12.37 23.17 18.93
C LEU A 21 11.43 22.07 19.44
N LEU A 22 10.19 22.43 19.72
CA LEU A 22 9.09 21.49 19.77
C LEU A 22 8.99 20.94 18.35
N ALA A 23 9.84 19.96 18.04
CA ALA A 23 9.64 19.09 16.89
C ALA A 23 8.34 18.36 17.19
N GLY A 24 7.22 18.91 16.73
CA GLY A 24 5.97 18.16 16.67
C GLY A 24 6.27 16.85 15.97
N GLU A 25 5.81 15.74 16.54
CA GLU A 25 5.90 14.46 15.88
C GLU A 25 5.39 14.62 14.44
N ALA A 26 6.22 14.29 13.47
CA ALA A 26 5.85 14.32 12.05
C ALA A 26 4.89 13.16 11.78
N LYS A 27 3.63 13.32 12.20
CA LYS A 27 2.56 12.37 11.99
C LYS A 27 1.85 12.73 10.68
N LEU A 28 1.64 11.73 9.82
CA LEU A 28 0.73 11.88 8.70
C LEU A 28 -0.68 12.20 9.22
N PRO A 29 -1.47 13.02 8.49
CA PRO A 29 -2.87 13.23 8.82
C PRO A 29 -3.59 11.88 8.96
N ASP A 30 -4.49 11.75 9.93
CA ASP A 30 -5.33 10.57 10.02
C ASP A 30 -6.28 10.58 8.80
N PRO A 31 -6.28 9.53 7.98
CA PRO A 31 -7.17 9.47 6.83
C PRO A 31 -8.62 9.42 7.30
N HIS A 32 -9.51 10.10 6.59
CA HIS A 32 -10.94 9.98 6.83
C HIS A 32 -11.38 8.54 6.51
N TYR A 33 -11.97 7.88 7.50
CA TYR A 33 -12.42 6.49 7.39
C TYR A 33 -13.40 6.14 8.49
N ASP A 34 -14.62 5.82 8.11
CA ASP A 34 -15.63 5.35 9.03
C ASP A 34 -15.53 3.84 9.21
N PHE A 35 -14.87 3.44 10.31
CA PHE A 35 -14.68 2.03 10.63
C PHE A 35 -16.00 1.38 11.01
N GLU A 36 -16.36 0.29 10.29
CA GLU A 36 -17.49 -0.56 10.62
C GLU A 36 -17.03 -1.81 11.41
N PRO A 37 -17.84 -2.28 12.38
CA PRO A 37 -17.45 -3.42 13.24
C PRO A 37 -17.12 -4.70 12.48
N ASN A 38 -17.68 -4.87 11.28
CA ASN A 38 -17.48 -6.05 10.43
C ASN A 38 -16.37 -5.86 9.39
N ASP A 39 -15.72 -4.69 9.34
CA ASP A 39 -14.63 -4.46 8.42
C ASP A 39 -13.45 -5.36 8.73
N PRO A 40 -12.88 -6.06 7.75
CA PRO A 40 -11.71 -6.89 7.99
C PRO A 40 -10.51 -6.01 8.39
N ALA A 41 -9.67 -6.51 9.30
CA ALA A 41 -8.56 -5.74 9.87
C ALA A 41 -7.59 -5.17 8.82
N TRP A 42 -7.39 -5.87 7.70
CA TRP A 42 -6.54 -5.40 6.61
C TRP A 42 -7.08 -4.14 5.92
N LEU A 43 -8.40 -3.91 5.97
CA LEU A 43 -9.03 -2.74 5.34
C LEU A 43 -8.56 -1.46 6.02
N LYS A 44 -8.51 -1.45 7.35
CA LYS A 44 -7.93 -0.32 8.11
C LYS A 44 -6.47 -0.08 7.77
N GLN A 45 -5.69 -1.15 7.62
CA GLN A 45 -4.28 -1.03 7.21
C GLN A 45 -4.15 -0.44 5.79
N ALA A 46 -5.07 -0.83 4.88
CA ALA A 46 -5.09 -0.29 3.52
C ALA A 46 -5.38 1.21 3.54
N VAL A 47 -6.36 1.67 4.32
CA VAL A 47 -6.67 3.09 4.46
C VAL A 47 -5.50 3.88 5.04
N GLN A 48 -4.87 3.39 6.10
CA GLN A 48 -3.71 4.05 6.71
C GLN A 48 -2.52 4.16 5.76
N PHE A 49 -2.34 3.18 4.88
CA PHE A 49 -1.26 3.17 3.90
C PHE A 49 -1.60 4.03 2.68
N HIS A 50 -2.83 3.95 2.18
CA HIS A 50 -3.26 4.57 0.92
C HIS A 50 -3.83 5.99 1.10
N GLY A 51 -4.29 6.34 2.31
CA GLY A 51 -4.86 7.65 2.65
C GLY A 51 -6.39 7.73 2.57
N HIS A 52 -7.05 6.79 1.95
CA HIS A 52 -8.52 6.66 1.90
C HIS A 52 -8.94 5.23 1.56
N LEU A 53 -10.22 4.92 1.68
CA LEU A 53 -10.75 3.61 1.29
C LEU A 53 -11.25 3.65 -0.16
N GLY A 54 -10.44 3.11 -1.06
CA GLY A 54 -10.73 3.09 -2.49
C GLY A 54 -10.98 1.68 -3.07
N PRO A 55 -11.90 1.54 -4.05
CA PRO A 55 -12.26 0.23 -4.62
C PRO A 55 -11.10 -0.48 -5.31
N TRP A 56 -10.19 0.23 -5.97
CA TRP A 56 -9.02 -0.39 -6.59
C TRP A 56 -8.00 -0.90 -5.57
N ALA A 57 -7.79 -0.19 -4.46
CA ALA A 57 -6.94 -0.66 -3.37
C ALA A 57 -7.56 -1.90 -2.70
N ALA A 58 -8.87 -1.90 -2.46
CA ALA A 58 -9.58 -3.06 -1.93
C ALA A 58 -9.50 -4.28 -2.87
N ALA A 59 -9.65 -4.07 -4.19
CA ALA A 59 -9.52 -5.15 -5.19
C ALA A 59 -8.13 -5.76 -5.21
N GLY A 60 -7.09 -4.91 -5.19
CA GLY A 60 -5.69 -5.35 -5.11
C GLY A 60 -5.41 -6.16 -3.86
N ALA A 61 -5.88 -5.68 -2.70
CA ALA A 61 -5.70 -6.38 -1.44
C ALA A 61 -6.40 -7.74 -1.43
N ARG A 62 -7.66 -7.82 -1.86
CA ARG A 62 -8.43 -9.07 -1.90
C ARG A 62 -7.79 -10.12 -2.79
N LEU A 63 -7.38 -9.73 -4.00
CA LEU A 63 -6.76 -10.65 -4.95
C LEU A 63 -5.38 -11.12 -4.45
N ALA A 64 -4.62 -10.21 -3.85
CA ALA A 64 -3.30 -10.54 -3.31
C ALA A 64 -3.38 -11.41 -2.04
N ILE A 65 -4.37 -11.22 -1.17
CA ILE A 65 -4.64 -12.12 -0.02
C ILE A 65 -4.89 -13.53 -0.55
N ALA A 66 -5.78 -13.68 -1.52
CA ALA A 66 -6.12 -14.98 -2.08
C ALA A 66 -4.90 -15.69 -2.71
N ALA A 67 -4.07 -14.95 -3.46
CA ALA A 67 -2.84 -15.49 -4.04
C ALA A 67 -1.79 -15.85 -2.96
N ARG A 68 -1.61 -14.99 -1.95
CA ARG A 68 -0.69 -15.21 -0.83
C ARG A 68 -1.05 -16.49 -0.04
N ASP A 69 -2.33 -16.62 0.29
CA ASP A 69 -2.84 -17.75 1.07
C ASP A 69 -2.74 -19.05 0.26
N ALA A 70 -3.06 -19.02 -1.04
CA ALA A 70 -2.88 -20.16 -1.93
C ALA A 70 -1.40 -20.57 -2.13
N ALA A 71 -0.47 -19.60 -2.13
CA ALA A 71 0.97 -19.88 -2.17
C ALA A 71 1.51 -20.41 -0.82
N GLY A 72 0.71 -20.40 0.24
CA GLY A 72 1.09 -20.88 1.57
C GLY A 72 2.19 -20.06 2.22
N THR A 73 2.19 -18.74 2.03
CA THR A 73 3.17 -17.83 2.63
C THR A 73 2.50 -16.85 3.60
N LYS A 74 3.26 -16.42 4.62
CA LYS A 74 2.79 -15.44 5.61
C LYS A 74 2.97 -13.99 5.17
N GLY A 75 3.76 -13.75 4.13
CA GLY A 75 4.04 -12.40 3.65
C GLY A 75 5.42 -11.88 4.02
N TYR A 76 5.60 -10.58 3.85
CA TYR A 76 6.80 -9.79 4.15
C TYR A 76 8.04 -10.24 3.38
N PHE A 77 8.97 -10.97 4.02
CA PHE A 77 10.24 -11.43 3.45
C PHE A 77 10.18 -12.85 2.90
N ASP A 78 9.08 -13.58 3.15
CA ASP A 78 8.91 -14.98 2.74
C ASP A 78 8.37 -15.11 1.30
N LEU A 79 8.19 -14.00 0.60
CA LEU A 79 7.56 -14.00 -0.74
C LEU A 79 8.19 -13.00 -1.70
N GLU A 80 7.94 -13.26 -2.97
CA GLU A 80 8.05 -12.33 -4.09
C GLU A 80 6.68 -12.17 -4.76
N VAL A 81 6.40 -10.96 -5.24
CA VAL A 81 5.15 -10.62 -5.92
C VAL A 81 5.44 -10.02 -7.28
N ILE A 82 4.77 -10.53 -8.31
CA ILE A 82 4.74 -9.92 -9.64
C ILE A 82 3.30 -9.54 -9.92
N VAL A 83 3.09 -8.27 -10.25
CA VAL A 83 1.77 -7.74 -10.65
C VAL A 83 1.85 -7.32 -12.10
N GLU A 84 0.98 -7.89 -12.93
CA GLU A 84 0.78 -7.44 -14.31
C GLU A 84 -0.54 -6.69 -14.40
N GLY A 85 -0.59 -5.63 -15.19
CA GLY A 85 -1.83 -4.88 -15.38
C GLY A 85 -1.66 -3.44 -15.84
N PRO A 86 -2.78 -2.77 -16.17
CA PRO A 86 -2.81 -1.40 -16.69
C PRO A 86 -2.76 -0.36 -15.55
N PHE A 87 -1.73 -0.42 -14.71
CA PHE A 87 -1.61 0.36 -13.47
C PHE A 87 -0.70 1.60 -13.60
N ALA A 88 -0.58 2.17 -14.80
CA ALA A 88 0.28 3.33 -15.03
C ALA A 88 -0.24 4.61 -14.36
N GLN A 89 -1.54 4.72 -14.10
CA GLN A 89 -2.17 5.94 -13.58
C GLN A 89 -3.34 5.64 -12.63
N PRO A 90 -3.63 6.56 -11.68
CA PRO A 90 -4.84 6.49 -10.87
C PRO A 90 -6.13 6.53 -11.73
N PRO A 91 -7.22 5.94 -11.26
CA PRO A 91 -7.34 5.24 -9.97
C PRO A 91 -6.85 3.79 -10.01
N LYS A 92 -6.52 3.23 -11.19
CA LYS A 92 -6.12 1.83 -11.33
C LYS A 92 -4.83 1.49 -10.58
N SER A 93 -3.86 2.41 -10.54
CA SER A 93 -2.58 2.22 -9.84
C SER A 93 -2.74 2.01 -8.32
N CYS A 94 -3.85 2.45 -7.72
CA CYS A 94 -4.18 2.19 -6.32
C CYS A 94 -4.28 0.69 -6.00
N PHE A 95 -4.50 -0.15 -7.01
CA PHE A 95 -4.44 -1.61 -6.89
C PHE A 95 -3.10 -2.10 -6.32
N LEU A 96 -2.00 -1.45 -6.71
CA LEU A 96 -0.65 -1.82 -6.25
C LEU A 96 -0.46 -1.57 -4.76
N ASP A 97 -1.11 -0.53 -4.20
CA ASP A 97 -1.06 -0.25 -2.77
C ASP A 97 -1.80 -1.34 -1.99
N GLY A 98 -2.96 -1.77 -2.48
CA GLY A 98 -3.67 -2.91 -1.92
C GLY A 98 -2.84 -4.19 -1.91
N VAL A 99 -2.13 -4.48 -3.00
CA VAL A 99 -1.22 -5.65 -3.08
C VAL A 99 -0.10 -5.53 -2.05
N GLN A 100 0.51 -4.36 -1.89
CA GLN A 100 1.58 -4.14 -0.90
C GLN A 100 1.08 -4.37 0.53
N VAL A 101 -0.08 -3.81 0.88
CA VAL A 101 -0.68 -3.99 2.21
C VAL A 101 -0.98 -5.45 2.48
N ALA A 102 -1.59 -6.15 1.53
CA ALA A 102 -2.02 -7.54 1.68
C ALA A 102 -0.86 -8.54 1.81
N THR A 103 0.26 -8.26 1.18
CA THR A 103 1.41 -9.16 1.11
C THR A 103 2.56 -8.75 2.01
N GLY A 104 2.60 -7.48 2.39
CA GLY A 104 3.76 -6.87 3.03
C GLY A 104 4.97 -6.76 2.10
N ALA A 105 4.84 -7.09 0.81
CA ALA A 105 5.88 -6.81 -0.18
C ALA A 105 5.96 -5.31 -0.44
N THR A 106 7.15 -4.76 -0.64
CA THR A 106 7.33 -3.33 -0.89
C THR A 106 8.48 -3.07 -1.86
N TRP A 107 8.44 -1.91 -2.50
CA TRP A 107 9.55 -1.45 -3.34
C TRP A 107 10.87 -1.37 -2.57
N GLY A 108 10.82 -0.98 -1.29
CA GLY A 108 12.01 -0.91 -0.43
C GLY A 108 12.64 -2.28 -0.16
N LYS A 109 11.82 -3.33 -0.05
CA LYS A 109 12.30 -4.73 0.08
C LYS A 109 12.71 -5.35 -1.25
N ARG A 110 12.39 -4.71 -2.38
CA ARG A 110 12.69 -5.22 -3.73
C ARG A 110 12.07 -6.59 -4.02
N ASN A 111 10.95 -6.90 -3.39
CA ASN A 111 10.22 -8.16 -3.51
C ASN A 111 8.81 -7.99 -4.11
N ILE A 112 8.56 -6.85 -4.74
CA ILE A 112 7.40 -6.60 -5.60
C ILE A 112 7.87 -5.98 -6.91
N GLU A 113 7.29 -6.42 -8.00
CA GLU A 113 7.51 -5.89 -9.35
C GLU A 113 6.16 -5.67 -10.03
N TRP A 114 5.99 -4.53 -10.69
CA TRP A 114 4.86 -4.29 -11.59
C TRP A 114 5.34 -4.28 -13.04
N LYS A 115 4.57 -4.97 -13.90
CA LYS A 115 4.78 -5.02 -15.35
C LYS A 115 3.54 -4.51 -16.07
N PRO A 116 3.67 -3.54 -16.97
CA PRO A 116 2.56 -3.10 -17.79
C PRO A 116 1.99 -4.26 -18.63
N ALA A 117 0.68 -4.43 -18.59
CA ALA A 117 -0.06 -5.43 -19.37
C ALA A 117 -1.53 -5.01 -19.48
N ASP A 118 -2.26 -5.59 -20.45
CA ASP A 118 -3.69 -5.34 -20.60
C ASP A 118 -4.52 -6.11 -19.57
N GLN A 119 -4.07 -7.31 -19.21
CA GLN A 119 -4.76 -8.16 -18.25
C GLN A 119 -4.14 -8.05 -16.87
N ILE A 120 -4.99 -8.08 -15.84
CA ILE A 120 -4.56 -8.08 -14.44
C ILE A 120 -4.21 -9.48 -14.00
N VAL A 121 -2.98 -9.64 -13.49
CA VAL A 121 -2.49 -10.87 -12.90
C VAL A 121 -1.67 -10.53 -11.66
N VAL A 122 -1.94 -11.23 -10.56
CA VAL A 122 -1.11 -11.18 -9.36
C VAL A 122 -0.48 -12.55 -9.15
N ARG A 123 0.85 -12.63 -9.17
CA ARG A 123 1.59 -13.84 -8.83
C ARG A 123 2.32 -13.66 -7.52
N VAL A 124 2.10 -14.60 -6.62
CA VAL A 124 2.81 -14.66 -5.35
C VAL A 124 3.62 -15.94 -5.31
N ARG A 125 4.92 -15.81 -5.12
CA ARG A 125 5.86 -16.92 -4.94
C ARG A 125 6.27 -17.04 -3.49
N ASN A 126 6.06 -18.21 -2.90
CA ASN A 126 6.62 -18.55 -1.60
C ASN A 126 8.11 -18.88 -1.75
N LEU A 127 8.98 -18.11 -1.12
CA LEU A 127 10.43 -18.26 -1.26
C LEU A 127 10.97 -19.50 -0.54
N ARG A 128 10.25 -20.04 0.45
CA ARG A 128 10.67 -21.23 1.18
C ARG A 128 10.33 -22.52 0.48
N THR A 129 9.17 -22.57 -0.18
CA THR A 129 8.68 -23.80 -0.84
C THR A 129 8.83 -23.77 -2.36
N GLY A 130 9.03 -22.58 -2.93
CA GLY A 130 9.01 -22.37 -4.38
C GLY A 130 7.60 -22.38 -4.99
N GLN A 131 6.54 -22.62 -4.19
CA GLN A 131 5.16 -22.62 -4.68
C GLN A 131 4.80 -21.24 -5.23
N VAL A 132 4.14 -21.23 -6.40
CA VAL A 132 3.62 -20.00 -7.01
C VAL A 132 2.11 -20.11 -7.11
N ALA A 133 1.41 -19.09 -6.67
CA ALA A 133 -0.01 -18.90 -6.93
C ALA A 133 -0.21 -17.73 -7.89
N GLU A 134 -1.04 -17.92 -8.89
CA GLU A 134 -1.47 -16.90 -9.84
C GLU A 134 -2.95 -16.59 -9.58
N ALA A 135 -3.28 -15.33 -9.40
CA ALA A 135 -4.64 -14.84 -9.24
C ALA A 135 -5.00 -13.91 -10.39
N ARG A 136 -6.17 -14.15 -10.99
CA ARG A 136 -6.78 -13.31 -12.03
C ARG A 136 -8.14 -12.84 -11.56
N PRO A 137 -8.46 -11.55 -11.64
CA PRO A 137 -9.74 -11.04 -11.20
C PRO A 137 -10.88 -11.56 -12.09
N SER A 138 -12.07 -11.68 -11.50
CA SER A 138 -13.30 -11.89 -12.24
C SER A 138 -13.76 -10.59 -12.90
N ASP A 139 -14.65 -10.73 -13.89
CA ASP A 139 -15.33 -9.57 -14.49
C ASP A 139 -16.18 -8.81 -13.47
N GLU A 140 -16.73 -9.51 -12.48
CA GLU A 140 -17.50 -8.89 -11.38
C GLU A 140 -16.60 -7.98 -10.54
N LEU A 141 -15.43 -8.46 -10.13
CA LEU A 141 -14.47 -7.67 -9.34
C LEU A 141 -14.01 -6.44 -10.12
N ILE A 142 -13.69 -6.59 -11.40
CA ILE A 142 -13.28 -5.47 -12.27
C ILE A 142 -14.43 -4.47 -12.44
N LYS A 143 -15.65 -4.95 -12.67
CA LYS A 143 -16.84 -4.11 -12.81
C LYS A 143 -17.08 -3.27 -11.55
N LEU A 144 -16.96 -3.87 -10.37
CA LEU A 144 -17.09 -3.15 -9.11
C LEU A 144 -15.99 -2.10 -8.94
N ALA A 145 -14.72 -2.47 -9.18
CA ALA A 145 -13.60 -1.55 -9.05
C ALA A 145 -13.65 -0.38 -10.04
N THR A 146 -14.33 -0.56 -11.20
CA THR A 146 -14.48 0.47 -12.24
C THR A 146 -15.81 1.22 -12.19
N SER A 147 -16.79 0.78 -11.38
CA SER A 147 -18.14 1.39 -11.33
C SER A 147 -18.14 2.78 -10.70
N PHE A 148 -17.05 3.17 -10.11
CA PHE A 148 -16.86 4.47 -9.52
C PHE A 148 -16.77 5.58 -10.58
N LYS A 149 -17.54 6.64 -10.40
CA LYS A 149 -17.48 7.83 -11.27
C LYS A 149 -16.39 8.76 -10.76
N PRO A 150 -15.48 9.25 -11.62
CA PRO A 150 -14.50 10.25 -11.21
C PRO A 150 -15.20 11.49 -10.63
N LYS A 151 -14.55 12.11 -9.64
CA LYS A 151 -15.02 13.37 -9.05
C LYS A 151 -15.30 14.38 -10.15
N PRO A 152 -16.45 15.03 -10.20
CA PRO A 152 -16.69 16.10 -11.14
C PRO A 152 -15.62 17.18 -10.94
N LYS A 153 -15.07 17.69 -12.02
CA LYS A 153 -14.15 18.83 -11.94
C LYS A 153 -14.91 19.96 -11.23
N VAL A 154 -14.37 20.39 -10.10
CA VAL A 154 -14.95 21.46 -9.28
C VAL A 154 -15.25 22.65 -10.17
N SER A 155 -16.53 22.95 -10.36
CA SER A 155 -16.97 24.27 -10.84
C SER A 155 -16.86 25.20 -9.64
N ASP A 156 -16.43 26.43 -9.86
CA ASP A 156 -16.22 27.50 -8.87
C ASP A 156 -17.47 27.89 -8.03
N SER A 157 -18.51 27.07 -8.01
CA SER A 157 -19.74 27.26 -7.26
C SER A 157 -19.66 26.56 -5.91
N GLY A 158 -19.62 27.34 -4.87
CA GLY A 158 -19.37 27.11 -3.45
C GLY A 158 -20.10 25.98 -2.68
N ASP A 159 -20.47 24.86 -3.30
CA ASP A 159 -21.14 23.71 -2.66
C ASP A 159 -20.28 22.44 -2.69
N SER A 160 -18.94 22.61 -2.69
CA SER A 160 -18.00 21.53 -2.94
C SER A 160 -17.88 20.52 -1.78
N SER A 161 -18.14 20.90 -0.54
CA SER A 161 -17.90 20.01 0.62
C SER A 161 -18.88 18.85 0.72
N ALA A 162 -20.18 19.10 0.52
CA ALA A 162 -21.21 18.05 0.59
C ALA A 162 -21.15 17.07 -0.60
N GLU A 163 -20.68 17.53 -1.76
CA GLU A 163 -20.45 16.65 -2.92
C GLU A 163 -19.20 15.81 -2.73
N GLU A 164 -18.17 16.35 -2.10
CA GLU A 164 -16.95 15.64 -1.73
C GLU A 164 -17.24 14.53 -0.73
N GLU A 165 -17.96 14.84 0.33
CA GLU A 165 -18.34 13.88 1.36
C GLU A 165 -19.15 12.70 0.78
N ARG A 166 -20.19 12.99 -0.01
CA ARG A 166 -20.97 11.93 -0.68
C ARG A 166 -20.14 11.06 -1.62
N HIS A 167 -19.16 11.66 -2.31
CA HIS A 167 -18.28 10.95 -3.20
C HIS A 167 -17.36 9.99 -2.44
N ASP A 168 -16.84 10.42 -1.30
CA ASP A 168 -15.99 9.59 -0.46
C ASP A 168 -16.79 8.45 0.19
N GLU A 169 -18.03 8.71 0.62
CA GLU A 169 -18.96 7.67 1.11
C GLU A 169 -19.26 6.61 0.03
N GLU A 170 -19.49 7.02 -1.23
CA GLU A 170 -19.71 6.09 -2.34
C GLU A 170 -18.46 5.22 -2.61
N LEU A 171 -17.26 5.80 -2.54
CA LEU A 171 -16.00 5.08 -2.66
C LEU A 171 -15.84 4.03 -1.57
N GLU A 172 -16.08 4.42 -0.32
CA GLU A 172 -15.98 3.52 0.82
C GLU A 172 -16.99 2.38 0.72
N ALA A 173 -18.25 2.66 0.35
CA ALA A 173 -19.26 1.63 0.19
C ALA A 173 -18.88 0.61 -0.89
N LEU A 174 -18.33 1.06 -2.02
CA LEU A 174 -17.84 0.16 -3.07
C LEU A 174 -16.63 -0.68 -2.61
N ALA A 175 -15.70 -0.07 -1.92
CA ALA A 175 -14.52 -0.75 -1.41
C ALA A 175 -14.90 -1.79 -0.34
N ARG A 176 -15.84 -1.50 0.57
CA ARG A 176 -16.40 -2.47 1.51
C ARG A 176 -17.11 -3.61 0.80
N LYS A 177 -17.90 -3.32 -0.22
CA LYS A 177 -18.52 -4.37 -1.03
C LYS A 177 -17.49 -5.33 -1.62
N ILE A 178 -16.37 -4.79 -2.15
CA ILE A 178 -15.26 -5.60 -2.64
C ILE A 178 -14.60 -6.37 -1.50
N ALA A 179 -14.40 -5.75 -0.35
CA ALA A 179 -13.79 -6.39 0.82
C ALA A 179 -14.56 -7.60 1.33
N HIS A 180 -15.88 -7.58 1.17
CA HIS A 180 -16.79 -8.65 1.61
C HIS A 180 -17.24 -9.60 0.48
N LEU A 181 -16.70 -9.46 -0.74
CA LEU A 181 -16.99 -10.42 -1.81
C LEU A 181 -16.62 -11.83 -1.39
N PRO A 182 -17.47 -12.84 -1.71
CA PRO A 182 -17.12 -14.24 -1.52
C PRO A 182 -15.85 -14.58 -2.32
N ALA A 183 -15.08 -15.57 -1.83
CA ALA A 183 -13.80 -15.94 -2.45
C ALA A 183 -13.95 -16.36 -3.91
N GLU A 184 -15.05 -17.08 -4.23
CA GLU A 184 -15.42 -17.53 -5.58
C GLU A 184 -15.74 -16.39 -6.55
N SER A 185 -16.18 -15.24 -6.05
CA SER A 185 -16.45 -14.04 -6.85
C SER A 185 -15.20 -13.20 -7.12
N LEU A 186 -14.08 -13.45 -6.45
CA LEU A 186 -12.85 -12.67 -6.67
C LEU A 186 -12.22 -12.94 -8.03
N GLY A 187 -12.29 -14.18 -8.50
CA GLY A 187 -11.66 -14.61 -9.74
C GLY A 187 -11.06 -16.00 -9.67
N THR A 188 -10.10 -16.27 -10.52
CA THR A 188 -9.44 -17.57 -10.60
C THR A 188 -8.11 -17.55 -9.87
N ILE A 189 -7.93 -18.51 -8.96
CA ILE A 189 -6.66 -18.74 -8.26
C ILE A 189 -6.09 -20.07 -8.76
N THR A 190 -4.90 -20.04 -9.33
CA THR A 190 -4.24 -21.23 -9.90
C THR A 190 -2.89 -21.45 -9.23
N LEU A 191 -2.64 -22.65 -8.72
CA LEU A 191 -1.31 -23.06 -8.28
C LEU A 191 -0.50 -23.49 -9.49
N LEU A 192 0.59 -22.80 -9.72
CA LEU A 192 1.53 -23.16 -10.79
C LEU A 192 2.53 -24.19 -10.25
N LYS A 193 2.89 -25.17 -11.08
CA LYS A 193 3.97 -26.10 -10.71
C LYS A 193 5.25 -25.30 -10.46
N PRO A 194 6.00 -25.60 -9.39
CA PRO A 194 7.30 -24.99 -9.18
C PRO A 194 8.13 -25.19 -10.45
N ARG A 195 8.64 -24.11 -11.01
CA ARG A 195 9.57 -24.22 -12.14
C ARG A 195 10.80 -24.90 -11.56
N GLU A 196 11.12 -26.10 -12.04
CA GLU A 196 12.37 -26.77 -11.69
C GLU A 196 13.46 -25.73 -11.92
N ALA A 197 14.25 -25.45 -10.87
CA ALA A 197 15.39 -24.57 -10.99
C ALA A 197 16.27 -25.14 -12.10
N SER A 198 16.33 -24.47 -13.24
CA SER A 198 17.24 -24.85 -14.29
C SER A 198 18.62 -24.80 -13.63
N LYS A 199 19.22 -25.96 -13.47
CA LYS A 199 20.63 -26.11 -13.10
C LYS A 199 21.45 -25.59 -14.28
N ASN A 200 21.49 -24.29 -14.45
CA ASN A 200 22.57 -23.68 -15.20
C ASN A 200 23.77 -23.54 -14.24
N SER A 201 24.44 -24.67 -14.07
CA SER A 201 25.86 -24.69 -13.76
C SER A 201 26.60 -24.02 -14.92
N GLY A 202 26.64 -22.71 -14.89
CA GLY A 202 27.57 -21.90 -15.65
C GLY A 202 28.84 -21.76 -14.83
N ASP A 203 29.64 -22.82 -14.85
CA ASP A 203 31.07 -22.77 -14.67
C ASP A 203 31.63 -21.72 -15.65
N SER A 204 32.13 -20.61 -15.15
CA SER A 204 33.18 -19.87 -15.83
C SER A 204 34.03 -19.17 -14.77
N ALA A 205 35.04 -19.92 -14.38
CA ALA A 205 36.30 -19.37 -13.91
C ALA A 205 36.80 -18.24 -14.84
N ARG A 206 37.05 -17.04 -14.26
CA ARG A 206 38.31 -16.29 -14.39
C ARG A 206 38.26 -15.00 -13.59
#